data_d2af9314dc4392ad9c050e05e5baf8e1
#
_entry.id   d2af9314dc4392ad9c050e05e5baf8e1
#
_cell.length_a   1.000
_cell.length_b   1.000
_cell.length_c   1.000
_cell.angle_alpha   90.00
_cell.angle_beta   90.00
_cell.angle_gamma   90.00
#
_symmetry.space_group_name_H-M   'P 1'
#
loop_
_entity.id
_entity.type
_entity.pdbx_description
1 polymer ?
#
loop_
_entity_poly.entity_id
_entity_poly.type
_entity_poly.pdbx_seq_one_letter_code
_entity_poly.pdbx_strand_id
1 'polypeptide(L)'
;MTLLQVMPAGDAATVLLRTEDIAEIAAELAPHGISLERWATVPLATDAGQDEVLAAYAAEVARVSAEGPFPIVDVVRLVPDDADPEWPAKAVGARTKFLEEHTHDEDEVRFFVEGAGCFYLHLGDKVYAVVCTEGDLMSVPAGTTHWFDMGSRPRFCAIRFFQEADGWVAGFTGDPISSGMPTLDELLAPAASS
;
A
#
# COMPACT_ATOMS: atom_id res chain seq x y z
N MET A 1 9.67 6.18 -5.60
CA MET A 1 10.68 6.08 -4.53
C MET A 1 9.95 5.86 -3.23
N THR A 2 10.33 4.82 -2.48
CA THR A 2 9.72 4.46 -1.20
C THR A 2 9.96 5.57 -0.18
N LEU A 3 8.93 5.95 0.58
CA LEU A 3 8.99 7.08 1.51
C LEU A 3 8.21 6.73 2.78
N LEU A 4 8.74 7.07 3.93
CA LEU A 4 8.01 7.14 5.20
C LEU A 4 7.85 8.58 5.64
N GLN A 5 6.64 8.98 6.00
CA GLN A 5 6.38 10.20 6.75
C GLN A 5 5.57 9.87 8.01
N VAL A 6 6.07 10.30 9.17
CA VAL A 6 5.41 10.11 10.47
C VAL A 6 4.87 11.43 10.97
N MET A 7 3.62 11.45 11.40
CA MET A 7 2.90 12.64 11.87
C MET A 7 2.12 12.30 13.14
N PRO A 8 1.88 13.27 14.06
CA PRO A 8 0.88 13.07 15.11
C PRO A 8 -0.52 12.81 14.51
N ALA A 9 -1.29 11.93 15.12
CA ALA A 9 -2.65 11.62 14.67
C ALA A 9 -3.59 12.84 14.64
N GLY A 10 -3.39 13.79 15.56
CA GLY A 10 -4.18 15.02 15.64
C GLY A 10 -3.58 16.23 14.92
N ASP A 11 -2.43 16.12 14.25
CA ASP A 11 -1.74 17.25 13.61
C ASP A 11 -0.92 16.79 12.39
N ALA A 12 -1.55 16.71 11.27
CA ALA A 12 -0.92 16.31 10.01
C ALA A 12 0.09 17.35 9.45
N ALA A 13 0.07 18.58 9.96
CA ALA A 13 1.01 19.62 9.53
C ALA A 13 2.39 19.45 10.17
N THR A 14 2.46 18.79 11.32
CA THR A 14 3.74 18.48 11.98
C THR A 14 4.32 17.18 11.44
N VAL A 15 5.50 17.26 10.83
CA VAL A 15 6.26 16.10 10.38
C VAL A 15 7.30 15.73 11.43
N LEU A 16 7.12 14.56 12.07
CA LEU A 16 8.04 14.03 13.09
C LEU A 16 9.27 13.35 12.47
N LEU A 17 9.03 12.64 11.37
CA LEU A 17 10.06 11.97 10.57
C LEU A 17 9.64 12.00 9.11
N ARG A 18 10.59 12.21 8.21
CA ARG A 18 10.43 11.97 6.77
C ARG A 18 11.72 11.40 6.21
N THR A 19 11.67 10.19 5.68
CA THR A 19 12.86 9.48 5.20
C THR A 19 12.54 8.61 3.98
N GLU A 20 13.54 8.40 3.15
CA GLU A 20 13.54 7.49 2.00
C GLU A 20 14.56 6.36 2.18
N ASP A 21 15.25 6.34 3.31
CA ASP A 21 16.17 5.27 3.67
C ASP A 21 15.39 4.03 4.07
N ILE A 22 15.49 2.98 3.26
CA ILE A 22 14.77 1.71 3.47
C ILE A 22 15.10 1.06 4.81
N ALA A 23 16.35 1.15 5.26
CA ALA A 23 16.76 0.56 6.53
C ALA A 23 16.15 1.32 7.71
N GLU A 24 16.07 2.65 7.63
CA GLU A 24 15.41 3.49 8.63
C GLU A 24 13.90 3.23 8.62
N ILE A 25 13.26 3.16 7.45
CA ILE A 25 11.84 2.83 7.33
C ILE A 25 11.54 1.47 7.98
N ALA A 26 12.30 0.44 7.65
CA ALA A 26 12.13 -0.90 8.22
C ALA A 26 12.33 -0.91 9.75
N ALA A 27 13.31 -0.15 10.27
CA ALA A 27 13.57 -0.03 11.70
C ALA A 27 12.43 0.68 12.46
N GLU A 28 11.80 1.69 11.84
CA GLU A 28 10.65 2.41 12.42
C GLU A 28 9.37 1.53 12.44
N LEU A 29 9.20 0.66 11.46
CA LEU A 29 8.01 -0.19 11.34
C LEU A 29 8.10 -1.47 12.17
N ALA A 30 9.31 -2.03 12.34
CA ALA A 30 9.53 -3.31 13.01
C ALA A 30 8.98 -3.43 14.45
N PRO A 31 9.04 -2.40 15.32
CA PRO A 31 8.46 -2.46 16.67
C PRO A 31 6.94 -2.69 16.69
N HIS A 32 6.26 -2.42 15.57
CA HIS A 32 4.82 -2.60 15.38
C HIS A 32 4.46 -3.92 14.69
N GLY A 33 5.46 -4.80 14.43
CA GLY A 33 5.27 -6.05 13.71
C GLY A 33 5.06 -5.88 12.20
N ILE A 34 5.23 -4.67 11.69
CA ILE A 34 5.07 -4.33 10.28
C ILE A 34 6.42 -4.54 9.59
N SER A 35 6.42 -5.17 8.42
CA SER A 35 7.64 -5.39 7.65
C SER A 35 7.59 -4.73 6.29
N LEU A 36 8.74 -4.21 5.87
CA LEU A 36 9.00 -3.72 4.52
C LEU A 36 10.25 -4.41 3.99
N GLU A 37 10.09 -5.16 2.91
CA GLU A 37 11.18 -5.81 2.19
C GLU A 37 11.29 -5.24 0.79
N ARG A 38 12.47 -5.39 0.18
CA ARG A 38 12.64 -5.10 -1.24
C ARG A 38 12.99 -6.35 -2.02
N TRP A 39 12.22 -6.59 -3.07
CA TRP A 39 12.49 -7.65 -4.04
C TRP A 39 13.15 -7.07 -5.30
N ALA A 40 13.92 -7.90 -5.99
CA ALA A 40 14.39 -7.57 -7.31
C ALA A 40 13.20 -7.50 -8.29
N THR A 41 13.13 -6.42 -9.05
CA THR A 41 12.07 -6.24 -10.03
C THR A 41 12.37 -6.97 -11.33
N VAL A 42 11.32 -7.50 -11.98
CA VAL A 42 11.38 -8.19 -13.25
C VAL A 42 10.67 -7.34 -14.30
N PRO A 43 11.33 -6.99 -15.42
CA PRO A 43 10.67 -6.28 -16.51
C PRO A 43 9.49 -7.09 -17.06
N LEU A 44 8.31 -6.49 -17.07
CA LEU A 44 7.08 -7.09 -17.59
C LEU A 44 6.46 -6.17 -18.65
N ALA A 45 5.65 -6.74 -19.54
CA ALA A 45 4.84 -5.95 -20.44
C ALA A 45 3.79 -5.13 -19.62
N THR A 46 3.48 -3.92 -20.09
CA THR A 46 2.56 -3.02 -19.39
C THR A 46 1.12 -3.57 -19.29
N ASP A 47 0.80 -4.55 -20.14
CA ASP A 47 -0.47 -5.28 -20.21
C ASP A 47 -0.35 -6.72 -19.68
N ALA A 48 0.79 -7.10 -19.08
CA ALA A 48 0.99 -8.43 -18.51
C ALA A 48 -0.19 -8.83 -17.61
N GLY A 49 -0.78 -9.98 -17.90
CA GLY A 49 -1.88 -10.55 -17.15
C GLY A 49 -1.43 -11.14 -15.81
N GLN A 50 -2.40 -11.58 -15.00
CA GLN A 50 -2.13 -12.18 -13.69
C GLN A 50 -1.14 -13.35 -13.77
N ASP A 51 -1.36 -14.28 -14.69
CA ASP A 51 -0.54 -15.49 -14.82
C ASP A 51 0.92 -15.15 -15.16
N GLU A 52 1.14 -14.15 -16.01
CA GLU A 52 2.48 -13.70 -16.38
C GLU A 52 3.20 -13.02 -15.21
N VAL A 53 2.48 -12.19 -14.45
CA VAL A 53 3.02 -11.55 -13.25
C VAL A 53 3.39 -12.60 -12.21
N LEU A 54 2.48 -13.53 -11.88
CA LEU A 54 2.73 -14.58 -10.90
C LEU A 54 3.85 -15.54 -11.35
N ALA A 55 3.98 -15.83 -12.65
CA ALA A 55 5.07 -16.64 -13.16
C ALA A 55 6.43 -15.95 -13.02
N ALA A 56 6.48 -14.62 -13.23
CA ALA A 56 7.72 -13.84 -13.11
C ALA A 56 8.24 -13.77 -11.67
N TYR A 57 7.36 -13.83 -10.67
CA TYR A 57 7.70 -13.77 -9.26
C TYR A 57 7.42 -15.09 -8.53
N ALA A 58 7.41 -16.22 -9.25
CA ALA A 58 6.99 -17.52 -8.71
C ALA A 58 7.80 -17.97 -7.48
N ALA A 59 9.11 -17.70 -7.45
CA ALA A 59 9.96 -18.08 -6.33
C ALA A 59 9.64 -17.27 -5.07
N GLU A 60 9.45 -15.97 -5.21
CA GLU A 60 9.10 -15.04 -4.13
C GLU A 60 7.69 -15.31 -3.60
N VAL A 61 6.73 -15.53 -4.51
CA VAL A 61 5.36 -15.91 -4.15
C VAL A 61 5.36 -17.23 -3.36
N ALA A 62 6.10 -18.24 -3.82
CA ALA A 62 6.20 -19.52 -3.11
C ALA A 62 6.84 -19.35 -1.72
N ARG A 63 7.84 -18.49 -1.56
CA ARG A 63 8.47 -18.18 -0.27
C ARG A 63 7.46 -17.59 0.70
N VAL A 64 6.77 -16.49 0.33
CA VAL A 64 5.78 -15.82 1.18
C VAL A 64 4.64 -16.77 1.55
N SER A 65 4.13 -17.54 0.58
CA SER A 65 3.06 -18.52 0.84
C SER A 65 3.50 -19.69 1.74
N ALA A 66 4.80 -19.96 1.85
CA ALA A 66 5.33 -20.97 2.75
C ALA A 66 5.63 -20.43 4.16
N GLU A 67 5.96 -19.15 4.27
CA GLU A 67 6.26 -18.46 5.54
C GLU A 67 5.00 -18.07 6.32
N GLY A 68 3.85 -17.90 5.63
CA GLY A 68 2.58 -17.54 6.22
C GLY A 68 1.41 -18.35 5.65
N PRO A 69 0.23 -18.27 6.27
CA PRO A 69 -0.97 -19.01 5.84
C PRO A 69 -1.66 -18.28 4.66
N PHE A 70 -0.96 -18.13 3.52
CA PHE A 70 -1.48 -17.44 2.34
C PHE A 70 -1.79 -18.41 1.19
N PRO A 71 -2.91 -19.15 1.25
CA PRO A 71 -3.29 -20.09 0.20
C PRO A 71 -3.80 -19.42 -1.08
N ILE A 72 -4.14 -18.13 -1.01
CA ILE A 72 -4.72 -17.40 -2.13
C ILE A 72 -3.80 -16.23 -2.48
N VAL A 73 -3.44 -16.16 -3.76
CA VAL A 73 -2.60 -15.09 -4.30
C VAL A 73 -3.24 -14.59 -5.58
N ASP A 74 -3.41 -13.28 -5.70
CA ASP A 74 -3.91 -12.65 -6.91
C ASP A 74 -3.08 -11.43 -7.32
N VAL A 75 -3.44 -10.84 -8.44
CA VAL A 75 -2.84 -9.61 -8.96
C VAL A 75 -3.91 -8.57 -9.18
N VAL A 76 -3.76 -7.41 -8.54
CA VAL A 76 -4.55 -6.23 -8.83
C VAL A 76 -3.74 -5.30 -9.74
N ARG A 77 -4.37 -4.82 -10.82
CA ARG A 77 -3.78 -3.82 -11.72
C ARG A 77 -4.78 -2.70 -11.95
N LEU A 78 -4.33 -1.48 -11.71
CA LEU A 78 -5.04 -0.25 -12.03
C LEU A 78 -4.10 0.65 -12.83
N VAL A 79 -4.43 0.86 -14.09
CA VAL A 79 -3.65 1.70 -15.01
C VAL A 79 -4.61 2.68 -15.68
N PRO A 80 -4.28 3.98 -15.74
CA PRO A 80 -5.12 4.96 -16.42
C PRO A 80 -5.37 4.58 -17.88
N ASP A 81 -6.63 4.63 -18.27
CA ASP A 81 -7.06 4.46 -19.66
C ASP A 81 -7.79 5.74 -20.12
N ASP A 82 -7.08 6.59 -20.83
CA ASP A 82 -7.61 7.85 -21.35
C ASP A 82 -8.62 7.63 -22.50
N ALA A 83 -8.69 6.43 -23.07
CA ALA A 83 -9.68 6.05 -24.08
C ALA A 83 -11.00 5.57 -23.47
N ASP A 84 -11.01 5.16 -22.20
CA ASP A 84 -12.21 4.75 -21.47
C ASP A 84 -12.88 5.96 -20.78
N PRO A 85 -14.05 6.42 -21.27
CA PRO A 85 -14.75 7.56 -20.65
C PRO A 85 -15.25 7.26 -19.22
N GLU A 86 -15.33 5.99 -18.82
CA GLU A 86 -15.73 5.58 -17.47
C GLU A 86 -14.55 5.47 -16.51
N TRP A 87 -13.31 5.53 -17.01
CA TRP A 87 -12.11 5.39 -16.20
C TRP A 87 -12.09 6.31 -14.98
N PRO A 88 -12.41 7.63 -15.10
CA PRO A 88 -12.38 8.51 -13.93
C PRO A 88 -13.30 8.06 -12.80
N ALA A 89 -14.50 7.59 -13.15
CA ALA A 89 -15.47 7.08 -12.17
C ALA A 89 -14.99 5.76 -11.52
N LYS A 90 -14.39 4.86 -12.32
CA LYS A 90 -13.79 3.62 -11.81
C LYS A 90 -12.64 3.89 -10.87
N ALA A 91 -11.75 4.84 -11.22
CA ALA A 91 -10.63 5.23 -10.37
C ALA A 91 -11.08 5.82 -9.02
N VAL A 92 -12.07 6.74 -9.05
CA VAL A 92 -12.67 7.30 -7.84
C VAL A 92 -13.30 6.21 -6.99
N GLY A 93 -14.10 5.32 -7.57
CA GLY A 93 -14.76 4.23 -6.84
C GLY A 93 -13.75 3.25 -6.20
N ALA A 94 -12.69 2.90 -6.92
CA ALA A 94 -11.62 2.04 -6.39
C ALA A 94 -10.88 2.71 -5.24
N ARG A 95 -10.51 3.98 -5.38
CA ARG A 95 -9.82 4.76 -4.35
C ARG A 95 -10.67 4.92 -3.08
N THR A 96 -11.92 5.37 -3.22
CA THR A 96 -12.83 5.63 -2.09
C THR A 96 -13.04 4.39 -1.21
N LYS A 97 -13.02 3.20 -1.80
CA LYS A 97 -13.24 1.94 -1.08
C LYS A 97 -12.24 1.71 0.07
N PHE A 98 -11.01 2.26 -0.03
CA PHE A 98 -9.93 1.98 0.90
C PHE A 98 -9.43 3.22 1.66
N LEU A 99 -10.03 4.40 1.42
CA LEU A 99 -9.60 5.66 2.05
C LEU A 99 -10.09 5.86 3.48
N GLU A 100 -11.14 5.16 3.91
CA GLU A 100 -11.60 5.28 5.29
C GLU A 100 -10.80 4.36 6.19
N GLU A 101 -10.52 4.84 7.40
CA GLU A 101 -9.81 4.08 8.42
C GLU A 101 -10.56 2.79 8.78
N HIS A 102 -9.86 1.67 8.75
CA HIS A 102 -10.42 0.34 9.01
C HIS A 102 -9.38 -0.62 9.59
N THR A 103 -9.87 -1.78 10.03
CA THR A 103 -9.08 -2.96 10.37
C THR A 103 -9.60 -4.16 9.59
N HIS A 104 -8.84 -5.23 9.53
CA HIS A 104 -9.34 -6.56 9.15
C HIS A 104 -8.64 -7.65 9.95
N ASP A 105 -9.24 -8.84 9.95
CA ASP A 105 -8.83 -9.97 10.79
C ASP A 105 -7.69 -10.80 10.16
N GLU A 106 -7.22 -10.41 8.97
CA GLU A 106 -6.12 -11.04 8.24
C GLU A 106 -4.91 -10.09 8.14
N ASP A 107 -3.72 -10.69 7.98
CA ASP A 107 -2.54 -9.93 7.58
C ASP A 107 -2.73 -9.40 6.15
N GLU A 108 -2.42 -8.13 5.94
CA GLU A 108 -2.36 -7.55 4.60
C GLU A 108 -0.94 -7.60 4.06
N VAL A 109 -0.70 -8.49 3.08
CA VAL A 109 0.60 -8.63 2.44
C VAL A 109 0.48 -8.26 0.96
N ARG A 110 1.26 -7.27 0.55
CA ARG A 110 1.20 -6.71 -0.80
C ARG A 110 2.59 -6.41 -1.35
N PHE A 111 2.88 -6.96 -2.52
CA PHE A 111 4.09 -6.65 -3.29
C PHE A 111 3.76 -5.74 -4.48
N PHE A 112 4.46 -4.63 -4.59
CA PHE A 112 4.29 -3.68 -5.69
C PHE A 112 5.16 -4.07 -6.89
N VAL A 113 4.53 -4.54 -7.95
CA VAL A 113 5.16 -4.89 -9.22
C VAL A 113 5.47 -3.64 -10.04
N GLU A 114 4.56 -2.67 -10.01
CA GLU A 114 4.67 -1.38 -10.71
C GLU A 114 3.96 -0.29 -9.93
N GLY A 115 4.38 0.95 -10.15
CA GLY A 115 3.69 2.14 -9.66
C GLY A 115 3.83 2.38 -8.18
N ALA A 116 2.81 2.97 -7.55
CA ALA A 116 2.85 3.36 -6.15
C ALA A 116 1.48 3.32 -5.47
N GLY A 117 1.49 3.19 -4.14
CA GLY A 117 0.36 3.38 -3.25
C GLY A 117 0.85 3.71 -1.85
N CYS A 118 0.03 4.31 -1.03
CA CYS A 118 0.39 4.69 0.33
C CYS A 118 -0.45 3.95 1.36
N PHE A 119 0.22 3.23 2.26
CA PHE A 119 -0.37 2.73 3.49
C PHE A 119 -0.26 3.81 4.57
N TYR A 120 -1.35 4.10 5.23
CA TYR A 120 -1.37 4.93 6.42
C TYR A 120 -1.70 4.05 7.61
N LEU A 121 -0.76 3.93 8.53
CA LEU A 121 -0.84 3.05 9.69
C LEU A 121 -1.06 3.94 10.91
N HIS A 122 -2.22 3.82 11.55
CA HIS A 122 -2.55 4.57 12.77
C HIS A 122 -2.08 3.78 13.99
N LEU A 123 -0.92 4.15 14.52
CA LEU A 123 -0.21 3.42 15.58
C LEU A 123 -0.08 4.31 16.83
N GLY A 124 -0.97 4.11 17.79
CA GLY A 124 -1.02 4.92 19.00
C GLY A 124 -1.46 6.35 18.73
N ASP A 125 -0.61 7.33 18.99
CA ASP A 125 -0.85 8.75 18.77
C ASP A 125 -0.24 9.28 17.46
N LYS A 126 0.17 8.37 16.56
CA LYS A 126 0.85 8.72 15.30
C LYS A 126 0.25 8.03 14.09
N VAL A 127 0.42 8.67 12.95
CA VAL A 127 0.16 8.10 11.63
C VAL A 127 1.48 7.97 10.87
N TYR A 128 1.74 6.76 10.40
CA TYR A 128 2.88 6.40 9.56
C TYR A 128 2.40 6.27 8.12
N ALA A 129 2.66 7.26 7.30
CA ALA A 129 2.36 7.22 5.88
C ALA A 129 3.53 6.57 5.13
N VAL A 130 3.34 5.33 4.66
CA VAL A 130 4.35 4.54 3.95
C VAL A 130 3.99 4.51 2.47
N VAL A 131 4.67 5.30 1.67
CA VAL A 131 4.57 5.21 0.21
C VAL A 131 5.38 4.02 -0.25
N CYS A 132 4.69 2.99 -0.71
CA CYS A 132 5.28 1.82 -1.35
C CYS A 132 5.35 2.02 -2.86
N THR A 133 6.46 1.60 -3.46
CA THR A 133 6.71 1.69 -4.90
C THR A 133 7.16 0.34 -5.45
N GLU A 134 7.42 0.28 -6.74
CA GLU A 134 7.95 -0.90 -7.42
C GLU A 134 9.11 -1.55 -6.65
N GLY A 135 9.00 -2.84 -6.38
CA GLY A 135 9.95 -3.64 -5.62
C GLY A 135 9.67 -3.72 -4.12
N ASP A 136 8.70 -3.00 -3.58
CA ASP A 136 8.37 -3.05 -2.16
C ASP A 136 7.36 -4.17 -1.85
N LEU A 137 7.70 -5.01 -0.87
CA LEU A 137 6.77 -5.92 -0.20
C LEU A 137 6.45 -5.35 1.18
N MET A 138 5.18 -5.02 1.39
CA MET A 138 4.66 -4.55 2.67
C MET A 138 3.83 -5.64 3.32
N SER A 139 4.06 -5.89 4.63
CA SER A 139 3.23 -6.78 5.43
C SER A 139 2.72 -6.03 6.66
N VAL A 140 1.41 -5.94 6.78
CA VAL A 140 0.69 -5.28 7.87
C VAL A 140 -0.07 -6.35 8.66
N PRO A 141 0.21 -6.53 9.97
CA PRO A 141 -0.47 -7.55 10.78
C PRO A 141 -1.98 -7.31 10.90
N ALA A 142 -2.72 -8.38 11.04
CA ALA A 142 -4.14 -8.38 11.38
C ALA A 142 -4.45 -7.44 12.56
N GLY A 143 -5.59 -6.76 12.51
CA GLY A 143 -6.03 -5.82 13.53
C GLY A 143 -5.31 -4.47 13.55
N THR A 144 -4.33 -4.24 12.68
CA THR A 144 -3.70 -2.92 12.52
C THR A 144 -4.71 -1.94 11.96
N THR A 145 -4.90 -0.81 12.65
CA THR A 145 -5.76 0.28 12.15
C THR A 145 -5.03 1.02 11.03
N HIS A 146 -5.63 1.07 9.85
CA HIS A 146 -4.99 1.64 8.67
C HIS A 146 -5.98 2.05 7.59
N TRP A 147 -5.47 2.69 6.54
CA TRP A 147 -6.14 2.91 5.25
C TRP A 147 -5.13 2.93 4.12
N PHE A 148 -5.63 2.89 2.88
CA PHE A 148 -4.79 2.85 1.70
C PHE A 148 -5.23 3.90 0.69
N ASP A 149 -4.29 4.74 0.23
CA ASP A 149 -4.48 5.70 -0.84
C ASP A 149 -3.67 5.32 -2.08
N MET A 150 -4.34 5.24 -3.21
CA MET A 150 -3.74 4.95 -4.51
C MET A 150 -3.59 6.18 -5.41
N GLY A 151 -3.80 7.38 -4.83
CA GLY A 151 -3.74 8.66 -5.54
C GLY A 151 -5.01 8.98 -6.34
N SER A 152 -5.09 10.21 -6.83
CA SER A 152 -6.22 10.68 -7.64
C SER A 152 -6.26 10.05 -9.04
N ARG A 153 -5.12 9.58 -9.53
CA ARG A 153 -4.97 8.87 -10.80
C ARG A 153 -4.22 7.55 -10.58
N PRO A 154 -4.88 6.53 -10.03
CA PRO A 154 -4.23 5.28 -9.66
C PRO A 154 -3.42 4.67 -10.81
N ARG A 155 -2.17 4.33 -10.51
CA ARG A 155 -1.28 3.63 -11.44
C ARG A 155 -0.41 2.68 -10.66
N PHE A 156 -0.82 1.43 -10.55
CA PHE A 156 -0.02 0.38 -9.92
C PHE A 156 -0.43 -1.01 -10.36
N CYS A 157 0.49 -1.95 -10.20
CA CYS A 157 0.25 -3.38 -10.24
C CYS A 157 0.81 -3.98 -8.97
N ALA A 158 0.03 -4.80 -8.27
CA ALA A 158 0.49 -5.44 -7.05
C ALA A 158 0.02 -6.89 -6.95
N ILE A 159 0.91 -7.76 -6.42
CA ILE A 159 0.57 -9.11 -5.97
C ILE A 159 0.02 -8.98 -4.55
N ARG A 160 -1.12 -9.64 -4.28
CA ARG A 160 -1.75 -9.66 -2.96
C ARG A 160 -1.83 -11.10 -2.45
N PHE A 161 -1.62 -11.25 -1.15
CA PHE A 161 -1.64 -12.53 -0.47
C PHE A 161 -2.77 -12.54 0.56
N PHE A 162 -3.63 -13.56 0.54
CA PHE A 162 -4.80 -13.66 1.40
C PHE A 162 -4.80 -14.96 2.19
N GLN A 163 -5.31 -14.89 3.41
CA GLN A 163 -5.48 -16.03 4.30
C GLN A 163 -6.82 -16.73 4.06
N GLU A 164 -7.89 -15.96 3.77
CA GLU A 164 -9.24 -16.45 3.58
C GLU A 164 -9.80 -16.08 2.19
N ALA A 165 -10.84 -16.80 1.75
CA ALA A 165 -11.40 -16.67 0.42
C ALA A 165 -12.20 -15.37 0.20
N ASP A 166 -12.71 -14.75 1.24
CA ASP A 166 -13.44 -13.48 1.20
C ASP A 166 -12.51 -12.26 1.22
N GLY A 167 -11.21 -12.49 1.41
CA GLY A 167 -10.16 -11.47 1.38
C GLY A 167 -10.25 -10.49 2.54
N TRP A 168 -9.68 -9.31 2.36
CA TRP A 168 -9.63 -8.31 3.42
C TRP A 168 -10.99 -7.63 3.60
N VAL A 169 -11.78 -8.14 4.55
CA VAL A 169 -13.08 -7.56 4.93
C VAL A 169 -12.83 -6.41 5.89
N ALA A 170 -13.16 -5.19 5.46
CA ALA A 170 -12.93 -3.98 6.24
C ALA A 170 -13.94 -3.82 7.39
N GLY A 171 -13.42 -3.73 8.61
CA GLY A 171 -14.15 -3.23 9.78
C GLY A 171 -13.86 -1.74 9.96
N PHE A 172 -14.72 -0.86 9.46
CA PHE A 172 -14.50 0.58 9.54
C PHE A 172 -14.60 1.09 10.97
N THR A 173 -13.64 1.93 11.38
CA THR A 173 -13.60 2.52 12.73
C THR A 173 -14.61 3.65 12.89
N GLY A 174 -14.94 4.34 11.80
CA GLY A 174 -15.76 5.55 11.80
C GLY A 174 -15.00 6.81 12.22
N ASP A 175 -13.69 6.72 12.46
CA ASP A 175 -12.84 7.88 12.72
C ASP A 175 -12.55 8.61 11.41
N PRO A 176 -12.79 9.93 11.31
CA PRO A 176 -12.54 10.71 10.10
C PRO A 176 -11.07 11.09 9.91
N ILE A 177 -10.13 10.55 10.69
CA ILE A 177 -8.70 10.91 10.70
C ILE A 177 -8.09 10.91 9.30
N SER A 178 -8.46 9.94 8.47
CA SER A 178 -7.91 9.81 7.11
C SER A 178 -8.14 11.06 6.25
N SER A 179 -9.24 11.77 6.48
CA SER A 179 -9.57 13.00 5.72
C SER A 179 -8.69 14.20 6.08
N GLY A 180 -8.00 14.15 7.21
CA GLY A 180 -7.08 15.20 7.67
C GLY A 180 -5.62 14.97 7.31
N MET A 181 -5.27 13.77 6.80
CA MET A 181 -3.89 13.42 6.45
C MET A 181 -3.54 13.77 5.00
N PRO A 182 -2.25 14.06 4.71
CA PRO A 182 -1.83 14.32 3.33
C PRO A 182 -2.12 13.10 2.44
N THR A 183 -2.59 13.35 1.24
CA THR A 183 -2.84 12.32 0.21
C THR A 183 -1.53 11.78 -0.37
N LEU A 184 -1.59 10.63 -1.08
CA LEU A 184 -0.44 10.13 -1.83
C LEU A 184 0.10 11.18 -2.80
N ASP A 185 -0.78 11.90 -3.50
CA ASP A 185 -0.38 12.92 -4.46
C ASP A 185 0.40 14.07 -3.79
N GLU A 186 -0.03 14.48 -2.58
CA GLU A 186 0.66 15.51 -1.79
C GLU A 186 1.99 15.01 -1.23
N LEU A 187 2.07 13.75 -0.78
CA LEU A 187 3.32 13.16 -0.30
C LEU A 187 4.38 13.05 -1.40
N LEU A 188 3.97 12.80 -2.65
CA LEU A 188 4.84 12.69 -3.81
C LEU A 188 5.11 14.02 -4.50
N ALA A 189 4.39 15.09 -4.14
CA ALA A 189 4.64 16.42 -4.70
C ALA A 189 6.07 16.89 -4.36
N PRO A 190 6.78 17.52 -5.31
CA PRO A 190 8.07 18.17 -5.02
C PRO A 190 7.92 19.14 -3.86
N ALA A 191 8.86 19.13 -2.92
CA ALA A 191 8.88 20.13 -1.86
C ALA A 191 8.83 21.52 -2.49
N ALA A 192 7.88 22.36 -2.06
CA ALA A 192 7.81 23.73 -2.54
C ALA A 192 9.16 24.40 -2.26
N SER A 193 9.85 24.85 -3.32
CA SER A 193 11.10 25.57 -3.19
C SER A 193 10.80 26.88 -2.45
N SER A 194 11.29 27.00 -1.23
CA SER A 194 11.20 28.21 -0.39
C SER A 194 12.20 29.24 -0.85
#